data_70390a7b26e08fbc2f15836d9a39f38a
#
_entry.id   70390a7b26e08fbc2f15836d9a39f38a
#
_cell.length_a   1.000
_cell.length_b   1.000
_cell.length_c   1.000
_cell.angle_alpha   90.00
_cell.angle_beta   90.00
_cell.angle_gamma   90.00
#
_symmetry.space_group_name_H-M   'P 1'
#
loop_
_entity.id
_entity.type
_entity.pdbx_description
1 polymer ?
#
loop_
_entity_poly.entity_id
_entity_poly.type
_entity_poly.pdbx_seq_one_letter_code
_entity_poly.pdbx_strand_id
1 'polypeptide(L)'
;NASVVKDIFTKRSSLTGIHSGLFYTQTDHAFIAACDTPFLKMGLVKLIVQNIDASADVVLPRTSVGIEPLLAVYSRKCLQTVQGALEQNRLKIRDIFKRLKVKEVQETFLREKDPDLISFFNINTPEDLEQANRMINENGNQTTRS
;
A
#
# COMPACT_ATOMS: atom_id res chain seq x y z
N ASN A 1 -4.62 -6.00 -18.73
CA ASN A 1 -5.91 -6.59 -18.35
C ASN A 1 -5.97 -6.75 -16.84
N ALA A 2 -7.02 -6.24 -16.21
CA ALA A 2 -7.29 -6.44 -14.78
C ALA A 2 -8.33 -7.56 -14.62
N SER A 3 -8.17 -8.38 -13.59
CA SER A 3 -9.12 -9.43 -13.24
C SER A 3 -9.84 -9.05 -11.95
N VAL A 4 -11.15 -9.27 -11.93
CA VAL A 4 -11.96 -9.11 -10.71
C VAL A 4 -12.10 -10.49 -10.05
N VAL A 5 -11.71 -10.57 -8.78
CA VAL A 5 -11.80 -11.79 -7.98
C VAL A 5 -12.71 -11.55 -6.79
N LYS A 6 -13.34 -12.62 -6.31
CA LYS A 6 -14.17 -12.57 -5.10
C LYS A 6 -13.34 -12.91 -3.88
N ASP A 7 -13.60 -12.21 -2.78
CA ASP A 7 -13.02 -12.53 -1.50
C ASP A 7 -13.46 -13.93 -1.03
N ILE A 8 -12.51 -14.70 -0.51
CA ILE A 8 -12.77 -16.01 0.07
C ILE A 8 -13.39 -15.84 1.45
N PHE A 9 -12.93 -14.85 2.21
CA PHE A 9 -13.50 -14.51 3.50
C PHE A 9 -14.59 -13.44 3.31
N THR A 10 -15.72 -13.62 3.99
CA THR A 10 -16.89 -12.70 3.92
C THR A 10 -16.76 -11.49 4.83
N LYS A 11 -15.78 -11.50 5.74
CA LYS A 11 -15.55 -10.40 6.69
C LYS A 11 -14.98 -9.19 5.97
N ARG A 12 -15.61 -8.03 6.17
CA ARG A 12 -15.11 -6.76 5.62
C ARG A 12 -13.95 -6.23 6.45
N SER A 13 -12.74 -6.36 5.93
CA SER A 13 -11.53 -5.80 6.53
C SER A 13 -10.43 -5.64 5.47
N SER A 14 -9.44 -4.79 5.77
CA SER A 14 -8.24 -4.66 4.92
C SER A 14 -7.49 -5.99 4.77
N LEU A 15 -7.50 -6.83 5.82
CA LEU A 15 -6.88 -8.17 5.78
C LEU A 15 -7.55 -9.09 4.76
N THR A 16 -8.85 -8.97 4.57
CA THR A 16 -9.57 -9.75 3.55
C THR A 16 -9.08 -9.42 2.15
N GLY A 17 -8.90 -8.14 1.85
CA GLY A 17 -8.32 -7.70 0.57
C GLY A 17 -6.88 -8.17 0.38
N ILE A 18 -6.05 -8.09 1.41
CA ILE A 18 -4.67 -8.61 1.37
C ILE A 18 -4.67 -10.13 1.15
N HIS A 19 -5.53 -10.86 1.86
CA HIS A 19 -5.70 -12.31 1.68
C HIS A 19 -6.03 -12.66 0.22
N SER A 20 -7.04 -12.00 -0.34
CA SER A 20 -7.47 -12.23 -1.72
C SER A 20 -6.35 -11.94 -2.72
N GLY A 21 -5.65 -10.80 -2.55
CA GLY A 21 -4.50 -10.46 -3.38
C GLY A 21 -3.40 -11.52 -3.35
N LEU A 22 -3.05 -12.02 -2.17
CA LEU A 22 -2.03 -13.05 -2.01
C LEU A 22 -2.49 -14.44 -2.47
N PHE A 23 -3.76 -14.75 -2.30
CA PHE A 23 -4.32 -16.04 -2.70
C PHE A 23 -4.33 -16.21 -4.22
N TYR A 24 -4.75 -15.17 -4.94
CA TYR A 24 -4.87 -15.21 -6.40
C TYR A 24 -3.59 -14.83 -7.15
N THR A 25 -2.59 -14.25 -6.48
CA THR A 25 -1.33 -13.91 -7.16
C THR A 25 -0.59 -15.16 -7.63
N GLN A 26 0.00 -15.06 -8.82
CA GLN A 26 0.83 -16.13 -9.40
C GLN A 26 2.34 -15.84 -9.22
N THR A 27 2.68 -14.73 -8.60
CA THR A 27 4.06 -14.30 -8.32
C THR A 27 4.41 -14.47 -6.84
N ASP A 28 5.70 -14.42 -6.52
CA ASP A 28 6.19 -14.55 -5.15
C ASP A 28 5.82 -13.35 -4.26
N HIS A 29 5.46 -12.23 -4.87
CA HIS A 29 5.09 -10.99 -4.20
C HIS A 29 3.87 -10.36 -4.87
N ALA A 30 3.08 -9.63 -4.08
CA ALA A 30 1.99 -8.79 -4.56
C ALA A 30 2.12 -7.38 -4.00
N PHE A 31 1.95 -6.36 -4.85
CA PHE A 31 1.78 -4.99 -4.41
C PHE A 31 0.32 -4.75 -4.09
N ILE A 32 0.05 -4.32 -2.88
CA ILE A 32 -1.31 -4.04 -2.39
C ILE A 32 -1.47 -2.52 -2.28
N ALA A 33 -2.51 -2.00 -2.91
CA ALA A 33 -2.88 -0.59 -2.82
C ALA A 33 -4.37 -0.46 -2.47
N ALA A 34 -4.69 0.53 -1.64
CA ALA A 34 -6.07 0.89 -1.37
C ALA A 34 -6.70 1.58 -2.59
N CYS A 35 -8.00 1.41 -2.76
CA CYS A 35 -8.72 2.00 -3.90
C CYS A 35 -9.00 3.51 -3.72
N ASP A 36 -8.80 4.07 -2.53
CA ASP A 36 -9.04 5.48 -2.18
C ASP A 36 -7.78 6.36 -2.30
N THR A 37 -6.70 5.84 -2.89
CA THR A 37 -5.44 6.57 -3.18
C THR A 37 -5.22 6.72 -4.69
N PRO A 38 -6.01 7.54 -5.39
CA PRO A 38 -6.01 7.60 -6.86
C PRO A 38 -4.78 8.29 -7.46
N PHE A 39 -4.00 9.01 -6.66
CA PHE A 39 -2.80 9.74 -7.11
C PHE A 39 -1.49 9.01 -6.84
N LEU A 40 -1.55 7.68 -6.72
CA LEU A 40 -0.37 6.84 -6.53
C LEU A 40 0.63 7.03 -7.67
N LYS A 41 1.83 7.50 -7.33
CA LYS A 41 2.91 7.68 -8.30
C LYS A 41 3.65 6.37 -8.55
N MET A 42 3.85 6.05 -9.81
CA MET A 42 4.55 4.83 -10.21
C MET A 42 6.01 4.81 -9.74
N GLY A 43 6.66 5.98 -9.63
CA GLY A 43 8.02 6.09 -9.06
C GLY A 43 8.08 5.61 -7.61
N LEU A 44 7.04 5.90 -6.81
CA LEU A 44 6.94 5.42 -5.44
C LEU A 44 6.74 3.90 -5.37
N VAL A 45 5.87 3.36 -6.23
CA VAL A 45 5.65 1.90 -6.34
C VAL A 45 6.96 1.19 -6.67
N LYS A 46 7.70 1.70 -7.66
CA LYS A 46 9.01 1.14 -8.04
C LYS A 46 10.01 1.17 -6.89
N LEU A 47 10.07 2.27 -6.14
CA LEU A 47 10.95 2.39 -4.98
C LEU A 47 10.63 1.32 -3.93
N ILE A 48 9.36 1.11 -3.60
CA ILE A 48 8.94 0.09 -2.64
C ILE A 48 9.31 -1.32 -3.14
N VAL A 49 9.00 -1.61 -4.40
CA VAL A 49 9.30 -2.90 -5.04
C VAL A 49 10.81 -3.17 -5.08
N GLN A 50 11.64 -2.16 -5.35
CA GLN A 50 13.10 -2.30 -5.37
C GLN A 50 13.70 -2.61 -3.98
N ASN A 51 12.96 -2.39 -2.92
CA ASN A 51 13.38 -2.72 -1.56
C ASN A 51 13.06 -4.17 -1.14
N ILE A 52 12.45 -4.97 -2.02
CA ILE A 52 12.23 -6.40 -1.79
C ILE A 52 13.58 -7.09 -1.66
N ASP A 53 13.74 -7.87 -0.61
CA ASP A 53 14.85 -8.78 -0.42
C ASP A 53 14.39 -10.08 0.26
N ALA A 54 15.28 -11.07 0.31
CA ALA A 54 14.96 -12.39 0.87
C ALA A 54 14.69 -12.36 2.38
N SER A 55 15.06 -11.29 3.07
CA SER A 55 14.93 -11.16 4.52
C SER A 55 13.57 -10.59 4.96
N ALA A 56 12.83 -9.95 4.04
CA ALA A 56 11.57 -9.27 4.36
C ALA A 56 10.35 -10.04 3.85
N ASP A 57 9.35 -10.17 4.69
CA ASP A 57 8.03 -10.68 4.31
C ASP A 57 7.13 -9.56 3.78
N VAL A 58 7.33 -8.34 4.27
CA VAL A 58 6.58 -7.15 3.89
C VAL A 58 7.54 -5.97 3.73
N VAL A 59 7.36 -5.21 2.66
CA VAL A 59 8.03 -3.91 2.45
C VAL A 59 6.97 -2.83 2.39
N LEU A 60 7.00 -1.89 3.29
CA LEU A 60 5.99 -0.84 3.42
C LEU A 60 6.60 0.54 3.69
N PRO A 61 5.91 1.62 3.30
CA PRO A 61 6.31 2.97 3.62
C PRO A 61 6.12 3.30 5.10
N ARG A 62 7.05 4.10 5.62
CA ARG A 62 6.90 4.79 6.91
C ARG A 62 6.94 6.29 6.68
N THR A 63 5.88 6.97 7.06
CA THR A 63 5.77 8.42 7.07
C THR A 63 5.76 8.95 8.51
N SER A 64 5.77 10.27 8.66
CA SER A 64 5.57 10.93 9.97
C SER A 64 4.24 10.58 10.64
N VAL A 65 3.23 10.21 9.84
CA VAL A 65 1.90 9.78 10.32
C VAL A 65 1.90 8.32 10.79
N GLY A 66 2.80 7.49 10.22
CA GLY A 66 2.90 6.07 10.56
C GLY A 66 3.25 5.19 9.37
N ILE A 67 3.02 3.90 9.52
CA ILE A 67 3.21 2.93 8.44
C ILE A 67 1.96 2.89 7.54
N GLU A 68 2.18 2.60 6.25
CA GLU A 68 1.12 2.52 5.24
C GLU A 68 0.98 1.08 4.70
N PRO A 69 0.22 0.22 5.41
CA PRO A 69 0.11 -1.19 5.07
C PRO A 69 -0.67 -1.49 3.80
N LEU A 70 -1.49 -0.53 3.35
CA LEU A 70 -2.27 -0.62 2.11
C LEU A 70 -1.64 0.16 0.95
N LEU A 71 -0.33 0.27 0.98
CA LEU A 71 0.52 0.78 -0.09
C LEU A 71 1.88 0.09 0.02
N ALA A 72 1.86 -1.25 -0.07
CA ALA A 72 2.96 -2.09 0.35
C ALA A 72 3.10 -3.34 -0.50
N VAL A 73 4.28 -3.93 -0.48
CA VAL A 73 4.54 -5.24 -1.07
C VAL A 73 4.50 -6.31 0.00
N TYR A 74 3.78 -7.38 -0.27
CA TYR A 74 3.69 -8.56 0.57
C TYR A 74 4.25 -9.78 -0.16
N SER A 75 5.10 -10.55 0.52
CA SER A 75 5.47 -11.88 0.06
C SER A 75 4.28 -12.82 0.14
N ARG A 76 4.15 -13.72 -0.82
CA ARG A 76 3.12 -14.79 -0.79
C ARG A 76 3.22 -15.67 0.46
N LYS A 77 4.39 -15.74 1.09
CA LYS A 77 4.59 -16.43 2.38
C LYS A 77 3.72 -15.86 3.50
N CYS A 78 3.29 -14.59 3.40
CA CYS A 78 2.37 -13.97 4.36
C CYS A 78 0.97 -14.58 4.36
N LEU A 79 0.58 -15.32 3.31
CA LEU A 79 -0.78 -15.84 3.14
C LEU A 79 -1.25 -16.62 4.36
N GLN A 80 -0.43 -17.53 4.89
CA GLN A 80 -0.80 -18.33 6.06
C GLN A 80 -1.03 -17.50 7.31
N THR A 81 -0.18 -16.47 7.54
CA THR A 81 -0.32 -15.57 8.69
C THR A 81 -1.59 -14.74 8.59
N VAL A 82 -1.90 -14.23 7.40
CA VAL A 82 -3.12 -13.45 7.13
C VAL A 82 -4.36 -14.33 7.29
N GLN A 83 -4.35 -15.52 6.71
CA GLN A 83 -5.45 -16.47 6.81
C GLN A 83 -5.72 -16.88 8.28
N GLY A 84 -4.69 -17.21 9.03
CA GLY A 84 -4.83 -17.55 10.45
C GLY A 84 -5.39 -16.39 11.29
N ALA A 85 -5.05 -15.14 10.97
CA ALA A 85 -5.63 -13.98 11.62
C ALA A 85 -7.13 -13.85 11.32
N LEU A 86 -7.54 -14.04 10.05
CA LEU A 86 -8.94 -13.99 9.62
C LEU A 86 -9.77 -15.11 10.26
N GLU A 87 -9.26 -16.33 10.30
CA GLU A 87 -9.91 -17.48 10.92
C GLU A 87 -10.15 -17.28 12.42
N GLN A 88 -9.21 -16.61 13.11
CA GLN A 88 -9.31 -16.25 14.53
C GLN A 88 -10.06 -14.93 14.77
N ASN A 89 -10.68 -14.35 13.75
CA ASN A 89 -11.39 -13.07 13.82
C ASN A 89 -10.53 -11.89 14.32
N ARG A 90 -9.23 -11.94 14.09
CA ARG A 90 -8.29 -10.85 14.37
C ARG A 90 -8.15 -10.00 13.13
N LEU A 91 -8.91 -8.91 13.06
CA LEU A 91 -9.08 -8.11 11.84
C LEU A 91 -8.16 -6.87 11.78
N LYS A 92 -7.38 -6.61 12.82
CA LYS A 92 -6.44 -5.49 12.85
C LYS A 92 -5.19 -5.84 12.03
N ILE A 93 -4.95 -5.10 10.96
CA ILE A 93 -3.82 -5.33 10.06
C ILE A 93 -2.47 -5.32 10.78
N ARG A 94 -2.31 -4.49 11.81
CA ARG A 94 -1.07 -4.40 12.58
C ARG A 94 -0.74 -5.67 13.39
N ASP A 95 -1.73 -6.51 13.66
CA ASP A 95 -1.50 -7.73 14.44
C ASP A 95 -0.71 -8.78 13.67
N ILE A 96 -0.82 -8.81 12.33
CA ILE A 96 -0.03 -9.72 11.50
C ILE A 96 1.46 -9.38 11.53
N PHE A 97 1.81 -8.09 11.67
CA PHE A 97 3.22 -7.65 11.62
C PHE A 97 4.06 -8.13 12.81
N LYS A 98 3.43 -8.53 13.92
CA LYS A 98 4.12 -9.16 15.05
C LYS A 98 4.76 -10.50 14.70
N ARG A 99 4.31 -11.13 13.61
CA ARG A 99 4.74 -12.44 13.14
C ARG A 99 5.46 -12.42 11.80
N LEU A 100 5.64 -11.23 11.22
CA LEU A 100 6.24 -11.03 9.90
C LEU A 100 7.49 -10.17 10.02
N LYS A 101 8.44 -10.40 9.13
CA LYS A 101 9.61 -9.53 8.97
C LYS A 101 9.23 -8.34 8.10
N VAL A 102 9.08 -7.18 8.72
CA VAL A 102 8.68 -5.93 8.06
C VAL A 102 9.91 -5.08 7.79
N LYS A 103 10.10 -4.68 6.54
CA LYS A 103 11.08 -3.68 6.11
C LYS A 103 10.37 -2.37 5.80
N GLU A 104 10.81 -1.30 6.43
CA GLU A 104 10.25 0.03 6.27
C GLU A 104 11.08 0.86 5.30
N VAL A 105 10.42 1.49 4.32
CA VAL A 105 11.02 2.52 3.48
C VAL A 105 10.74 3.87 4.12
N GLN A 106 11.78 4.55 4.58
CA GLN A 106 11.67 5.79 5.34
C GLN A 106 11.21 6.96 4.48
N GLU A 107 10.52 7.93 5.08
CA GLU A 107 9.92 9.08 4.41
C GLU A 107 10.92 9.87 3.56
N THR A 108 12.17 9.98 3.99
CA THR A 108 13.23 10.67 3.24
C THR A 108 13.38 10.10 1.83
N PHE A 109 13.37 8.78 1.67
CA PHE A 109 13.45 8.12 0.36
C PHE A 109 12.14 8.23 -0.43
N LEU A 110 11.00 8.17 0.27
CA LEU A 110 9.68 8.34 -0.36
C LEU A 110 9.56 9.71 -1.02
N ARG A 111 10.04 10.76 -0.36
CA ARG A 111 9.99 12.14 -0.87
C ARG A 111 10.89 12.38 -2.08
N GLU A 112 11.89 11.55 -2.31
CA GLU A 112 12.69 11.60 -3.55
C GLU A 112 11.85 11.27 -4.79
N LYS A 113 10.82 10.43 -4.64
CA LYS A 113 9.92 10.01 -5.72
C LYS A 113 8.56 10.70 -5.69
N ASP A 114 8.15 11.18 -4.53
CA ASP A 114 6.89 11.86 -4.30
C ASP A 114 7.07 12.96 -3.25
N PRO A 115 7.62 14.14 -3.63
CA PRO A 115 8.00 15.20 -2.68
C PRO A 115 6.89 15.64 -1.73
N ASP A 116 5.66 15.66 -2.22
CA ASP A 116 4.48 16.09 -1.47
C ASP A 116 3.71 14.93 -0.84
N LEU A 117 4.20 13.69 -1.02
CA LEU A 117 3.54 12.46 -0.55
C LEU A 117 2.06 12.34 -0.99
N ILE A 118 1.75 12.84 -2.19
CA ILE A 118 0.37 12.83 -2.71
C ILE A 118 -0.15 11.40 -2.93
N SER A 119 0.75 10.44 -3.13
CA SER A 119 0.39 9.02 -3.26
C SER A 119 -0.32 8.46 -2.02
N PHE A 120 -0.14 9.10 -0.85
CA PHE A 120 -0.76 8.70 0.42
C PHE A 120 -2.06 9.46 0.70
N PHE A 121 -2.45 10.35 -0.19
CA PHE A 121 -3.65 11.15 -0.01
C PHE A 121 -4.89 10.30 -0.29
N ASN A 122 -5.70 10.09 0.75
CA ASN A 122 -6.96 9.38 0.64
C ASN A 122 -8.09 10.32 0.23
N ILE A 123 -8.92 9.89 -0.71
CA ILE A 123 -10.10 10.63 -1.13
C ILE A 123 -11.34 9.90 -0.63
N ASN A 124 -11.97 10.46 0.40
CA ASN A 124 -13.20 9.95 1.00
C ASN A 124 -14.37 10.92 0.83
N THR A 125 -14.10 12.20 0.55
CA THR A 125 -15.07 13.27 0.43
C THR A 125 -14.87 14.09 -0.84
N PRO A 126 -15.88 14.84 -1.36
CA PRO A 126 -15.70 15.79 -2.44
C PRO A 126 -14.65 16.86 -2.13
N GLU A 127 -14.57 17.31 -0.88
CA GLU A 127 -13.57 18.28 -0.41
C GLU A 127 -12.15 17.73 -0.53
N ASP A 128 -11.94 16.44 -0.21
CA ASP A 128 -10.65 15.75 -0.41
C ASP A 128 -10.25 15.77 -1.90
N LEU A 129 -11.19 15.53 -2.79
CA LEU A 129 -10.95 15.58 -4.24
C LEU A 129 -10.55 16.98 -4.71
N GLU A 130 -11.22 18.02 -4.22
CA GLU A 130 -10.86 19.40 -4.53
C GLU A 130 -9.47 19.77 -4.02
N GLN A 131 -9.13 19.35 -2.80
CA GLN A 131 -7.81 19.56 -2.21
C GLN A 131 -6.74 18.87 -3.04
N ALA A 132 -6.95 17.61 -3.43
CA ALA A 132 -6.03 16.85 -4.25
C ALA A 132 -5.80 17.50 -5.61
N ASN A 133 -6.86 17.99 -6.27
CA ASN A 133 -6.76 18.70 -7.54
C ASN A 133 -5.96 20.01 -7.42
N ARG A 134 -6.11 20.74 -6.31
CA ARG A 134 -5.28 21.93 -6.03
C ARG A 134 -3.81 21.57 -5.89
N MET A 135 -3.48 20.52 -5.13
CA MET A 135 -2.10 20.05 -4.95
C MET A 135 -1.43 19.68 -6.28
N ILE A 136 -2.16 19.02 -7.20
CA ILE A 136 -1.63 18.65 -8.51
C ILE A 136 -1.37 19.88 -9.37
N ASN A 137 -2.30 20.84 -9.39
CA ASN A 137 -2.20 22.04 -10.22
C ASN A 137 -1.07 22.99 -9.75
N GLU A 138 -0.83 23.10 -8.44
CA GLU A 138 0.27 23.90 -7.89
C GLU A 138 1.63 23.30 -8.28
N ASN A 139 1.76 21.97 -8.28
CA ASN A 139 2.98 21.28 -8.67
C ASN A 139 3.21 21.28 -10.19
N GLY A 140 2.14 21.24 -10.99
CA GLY A 140 2.22 21.34 -12.46
C GLY A 140 2.75 22.70 -12.94
N ASN A 141 2.49 23.78 -12.20
CA ASN A 141 2.97 25.12 -12.52
C ASN A 141 4.44 25.39 -12.15
N GLN A 142 5.03 24.59 -11.28
CA GLN A 142 6.46 24.73 -10.93
C GLN A 142 7.39 24.08 -11.98
N THR A 143 6.90 23.11 -12.74
CA THR A 143 7.70 22.43 -13.76
C THR A 143 7.80 23.20 -15.08
N THR A 144 6.99 24.24 -15.29
CA THR A 144 6.98 25.06 -16.50
C THR A 144 7.71 26.41 -16.33
N ARG A 145 8.36 26.65 -15.20
CA ARG A 145 9.12 27.87 -14.90
C ARG A 145 10.64 27.67 -14.73
N SER A 146 11.16 26.61 -15.29
CA SER A 146 12.64 26.42 -15.36
C SER A 146 13.12 26.28 -16.79
#